data_3096493d8ca2c8597816864b5abe0976
#
_entry.id   3096493d8ca2c8597816864b5abe0976
#
_cell.length_a   1.000
_cell.length_b   1.000
_cell.length_c   1.000
_cell.angle_alpha   90.00
_cell.angle_beta   90.00
_cell.angle_gamma   90.00
#
_symmetry.space_group_name_H-M   'P 1'
#
loop_
_entity.id
_entity.type
_entity.pdbx_description
1 polymer ?
#
loop_
_entity_poly.entity_id
_entity_poly.type
_entity_poly.pdbx_seq_one_letter_code
_entity_poly.pdbx_strand_id
1 'polypeptide(L)'
;MMSPIHKEAPVFTEQSVEQEVLSTGIKVIDLIEPYPKGGKIGLFGGAGVGKTVVIMELINNIAKAHGGFSVFAGVGERTREGNDLYHEMMTSGVIKHDGAPGKGSKAALVYGQMNEPPGARARVALTALTVAEYFRDEQGQDVLLFVDNVFRFTQAGAEVSALLGRIPSAVGYQPTLATDMGGLQERITTTSKGSITS
;
A
#
# COMPACT_ATOMS: atom_id res chain seq x y z
N MET A 1 18.94 -7.82 5.01
CA MET A 1 19.20 -6.79 3.98
C MET A 1 18.66 -5.46 4.50
N MET A 2 19.38 -4.37 4.37
CA MET A 2 18.91 -3.03 4.76
C MET A 2 18.59 -2.25 3.50
N SER A 3 17.44 -1.60 3.44
CA SER A 3 17.01 -0.75 2.33
C SER A 3 16.49 0.57 2.88
N PRO A 4 16.89 1.73 2.32
CA PRO A 4 16.38 3.01 2.80
C PRO A 4 14.88 3.14 2.46
N ILE A 5 14.09 3.72 3.37
CA ILE A 5 12.68 4.00 3.13
C ILE A 5 12.47 5.26 2.28
N HIS A 6 13.45 6.16 2.29
CA HIS A 6 13.49 7.33 1.43
C HIS A 6 14.32 7.02 0.20
N LYS A 7 13.63 6.74 -0.91
CA LYS A 7 14.21 6.48 -2.22
C LYS A 7 13.58 7.41 -3.25
N GLU A 8 14.32 7.66 -4.30
CA GLU A 8 13.76 8.26 -5.51
C GLU A 8 12.90 7.25 -6.28
N ALA A 9 11.97 7.76 -7.08
CA ALA A 9 11.19 6.93 -7.99
C ALA A 9 12.10 6.29 -9.04
N PRO A 10 11.71 5.14 -9.64
CA PRO A 10 12.42 4.55 -10.75
C PRO A 10 12.61 5.55 -11.88
N VAL A 11 13.80 5.59 -12.45
CA VAL A 11 14.10 6.48 -13.57
C VAL A 11 13.25 6.12 -14.80
N PHE A 12 12.99 7.10 -15.65
CA PHE A 12 12.11 6.94 -16.81
C PHE A 12 12.48 5.74 -17.71
N THR A 13 13.77 5.44 -17.85
CA THR A 13 14.27 4.31 -18.65
C THR A 13 13.99 2.94 -18.07
N GLU A 14 13.69 2.85 -16.76
CA GLU A 14 13.36 1.58 -16.08
C GLU A 14 11.86 1.30 -16.08
N GLN A 15 11.04 2.31 -16.36
CA GLN A 15 9.58 2.18 -16.39
C GLN A 15 9.12 1.45 -17.65
N SER A 16 8.17 0.51 -17.47
CA SER A 16 7.51 -0.15 -18.59
C SER A 16 6.39 0.72 -19.15
N VAL A 17 6.28 0.77 -20.46
CA VAL A 17 5.18 1.45 -21.16
C VAL A 17 4.05 0.49 -21.55
N GLU A 18 4.23 -0.81 -21.30
CA GLU A 18 3.20 -1.79 -21.58
C GLU A 18 2.04 -1.66 -20.62
N GLN A 19 0.83 -1.57 -21.18
CA GLN A 19 -0.40 -1.52 -20.39
C GLN A 19 -1.03 -2.92 -20.35
N GLU A 20 -1.00 -3.54 -19.20
CA GLU A 20 -1.69 -4.79 -18.92
C GLU A 20 -2.82 -4.57 -17.93
N VAL A 21 -3.89 -5.34 -18.08
CA VAL A 21 -5.01 -5.36 -17.15
C VAL A 21 -4.73 -6.38 -16.04
N LEU A 22 -4.91 -5.97 -14.80
CA LEU A 22 -4.87 -6.86 -13.64
C LEU A 22 -6.24 -7.50 -13.46
N SER A 23 -6.37 -8.78 -13.72
CA SER A 23 -7.60 -9.53 -13.42
C SER A 23 -7.74 -9.72 -11.90
N THR A 24 -8.78 -9.13 -11.33
CA THR A 24 -9.03 -9.15 -9.89
C THR A 24 -9.87 -10.34 -9.44
N GLY A 25 -10.60 -10.97 -10.36
CA GLY A 25 -11.58 -12.02 -10.08
C GLY A 25 -12.90 -11.49 -9.51
N ILE A 26 -13.05 -10.17 -9.37
CA ILE A 26 -14.29 -9.51 -8.96
C ILE A 26 -14.99 -8.99 -10.22
N LYS A 27 -16.08 -9.63 -10.62
CA LYS A 27 -16.76 -9.38 -11.90
C LYS A 27 -17.07 -7.92 -12.16
N VAL A 28 -17.55 -7.19 -11.17
CA VAL A 28 -17.93 -5.79 -11.33
C VAL A 28 -16.72 -4.91 -11.60
N ILE A 29 -15.58 -5.18 -10.98
CA ILE A 29 -14.33 -4.46 -11.21
C ILE A 29 -13.81 -4.80 -12.61
N ASP A 30 -13.64 -6.09 -12.91
CA ASP A 30 -13.03 -6.53 -14.16
C ASP A 30 -13.84 -6.14 -15.42
N LEU A 31 -15.15 -5.97 -15.29
CA LEU A 31 -16.02 -5.62 -16.40
C LEU A 31 -16.27 -4.11 -16.56
N ILE A 32 -16.35 -3.36 -15.46
CA ILE A 32 -16.77 -1.95 -15.50
C ILE A 32 -15.59 -1.02 -15.35
N GLU A 33 -14.64 -1.34 -14.47
CA GLU A 33 -13.48 -0.50 -14.17
C GLU A 33 -12.24 -1.38 -13.97
N PRO A 34 -11.71 -2.01 -15.03
CA PRO A 34 -10.57 -2.90 -14.93
C PRO A 34 -9.32 -2.17 -14.43
N TYR A 35 -8.62 -2.80 -13.51
CA TYR A 35 -7.41 -2.22 -12.93
C TYR A 35 -6.21 -2.39 -13.85
N PRO A 36 -5.51 -1.30 -14.20
CA PRO A 36 -4.23 -1.40 -14.90
C PRO A 36 -3.13 -1.88 -13.94
N LYS A 37 -2.28 -2.78 -14.39
CA LYS A 37 -1.05 -3.12 -13.67
C LYS A 37 -0.18 -1.88 -13.51
N GLY A 38 0.38 -1.69 -12.31
CA GLY A 38 1.14 -0.47 -11.98
C GLY A 38 0.27 0.77 -11.78
N GLY A 39 -1.06 0.60 -11.81
CA GLY A 39 -2.02 1.68 -11.60
C GLY A 39 -2.20 2.03 -10.14
N LYS A 40 -2.85 3.18 -9.93
CA LYS A 40 -3.22 3.70 -8.61
C LYS A 40 -4.73 3.83 -8.57
N ILE A 41 -5.37 3.05 -7.71
CA ILE A 41 -6.82 2.94 -7.65
C ILE A 41 -7.32 3.43 -6.29
N GLY A 42 -8.31 4.31 -6.28
CA GLY A 42 -8.92 4.82 -5.06
C GLY A 42 -10.22 4.09 -4.73
N LEU A 43 -10.27 3.45 -3.57
CA LEU A 43 -11.50 2.88 -3.01
C LEU A 43 -12.10 3.87 -2.01
N PHE A 44 -13.15 4.56 -2.42
CA PHE A 44 -13.82 5.56 -1.59
C PHE A 44 -15.05 4.97 -0.91
N GLY A 45 -15.24 5.27 0.37
CA GLY A 45 -16.41 4.86 1.11
C GLY A 45 -16.33 5.25 2.58
N GLY A 46 -17.48 5.40 3.21
CA GLY A 46 -17.58 5.63 4.65
C GLY A 46 -17.21 4.40 5.49
N ALA A 47 -17.40 4.50 6.79
CA ALA A 47 -17.21 3.37 7.68
C ALA A 47 -18.27 2.28 7.42
N GLY A 48 -17.87 1.01 7.47
CA GLY A 48 -18.79 -0.12 7.38
C GLY A 48 -19.37 -0.43 5.99
N VAL A 49 -18.84 0.18 4.92
CA VAL A 49 -19.31 -0.04 3.54
C VAL A 49 -18.64 -1.21 2.82
N GLY A 50 -17.82 -1.98 3.51
CA GLY A 50 -17.19 -3.20 2.96
C GLY A 50 -15.84 -3.01 2.27
N LYS A 51 -15.14 -1.89 2.48
CA LYS A 51 -13.77 -1.68 1.94
C LYS A 51 -12.84 -2.83 2.29
N THR A 52 -12.80 -3.22 3.55
CA THR A 52 -11.97 -4.31 4.05
C THR A 52 -12.29 -5.64 3.37
N VAL A 53 -13.56 -5.92 3.12
CA VAL A 53 -14.00 -7.14 2.42
C VAL A 53 -13.46 -7.18 0.99
N VAL A 54 -13.52 -6.06 0.27
CA VAL A 54 -12.96 -5.95 -1.09
C VAL A 54 -11.45 -6.13 -1.07
N ILE A 55 -10.74 -5.51 -0.12
CA ILE A 55 -9.30 -5.65 0.04
C ILE A 55 -8.92 -7.12 0.30
N MET A 56 -9.62 -7.78 1.21
CA MET A 56 -9.39 -9.19 1.52
C MET A 56 -9.61 -10.09 0.31
N GLU A 57 -10.66 -9.86 -0.45
CA GLU A 57 -10.94 -10.63 -1.67
C GLU A 57 -9.88 -10.41 -2.74
N LEU A 58 -9.43 -9.16 -2.94
CA LEU A 58 -8.34 -8.84 -3.86
C LEU A 58 -7.05 -9.56 -3.47
N ILE A 59 -6.66 -9.50 -2.20
CA ILE A 59 -5.45 -10.18 -1.69
C ILE A 59 -5.56 -11.70 -1.91
N ASN A 60 -6.69 -12.29 -1.58
CA ASN A 60 -6.91 -13.73 -1.71
C ASN A 60 -6.88 -14.18 -3.18
N ASN A 61 -7.51 -13.44 -4.07
CA ASN A 61 -7.56 -13.75 -5.49
C ASN A 61 -6.18 -13.61 -6.15
N ILE A 62 -5.45 -12.54 -5.85
CA ILE A 62 -4.09 -12.35 -6.37
C ILE A 62 -3.13 -13.42 -5.85
N ALA A 63 -3.22 -13.77 -4.58
CA ALA A 63 -2.41 -14.84 -4.01
C ALA A 63 -2.66 -16.20 -4.67
N LYS A 64 -3.91 -16.51 -5.01
CA LYS A 64 -4.31 -17.78 -5.63
C LYS A 64 -4.08 -17.81 -7.14
N ALA A 65 -4.51 -16.78 -7.86
CA ALA A 65 -4.50 -16.79 -9.32
C ALA A 65 -3.14 -16.41 -9.92
N HIS A 66 -2.45 -15.45 -9.34
CA HIS A 66 -1.21 -14.92 -9.91
C HIS A 66 0.04 -15.32 -9.12
N GLY A 67 -0.13 -15.94 -7.95
CA GLY A 67 1.01 -16.27 -7.07
C GLY A 67 1.76 -15.04 -6.54
N GLY A 68 1.23 -13.84 -6.79
CA GLY A 68 1.82 -12.56 -6.42
C GLY A 68 1.79 -12.31 -4.91
N PHE A 69 2.52 -11.28 -4.51
CA PHE A 69 2.58 -10.84 -3.13
C PHE A 69 1.71 -9.59 -2.92
N SER A 70 1.17 -9.46 -1.72
CA SER A 70 0.44 -8.28 -1.32
C SER A 70 1.10 -7.64 -0.10
N VAL A 71 1.12 -6.32 -0.08
CA VAL A 71 1.60 -5.54 1.07
C VAL A 71 0.46 -4.64 1.53
N PHE A 72 0.13 -4.71 2.81
CA PHE A 72 -0.89 -3.86 3.41
C PHE A 72 -0.25 -2.87 4.37
N ALA A 73 -0.47 -1.59 4.14
CA ALA A 73 -0.05 -0.49 4.99
C ALA A 73 -1.24 0.06 5.78
N GLY A 74 -1.31 -0.24 7.06
CA GLY A 74 -2.26 0.37 7.98
C GLY A 74 -1.72 1.71 8.48
N VAL A 75 -2.22 2.81 7.93
CA VAL A 75 -1.74 4.16 8.21
C VAL A 75 -2.74 4.92 9.06
N GLY A 76 -2.46 5.06 10.35
CA GLY A 76 -3.27 5.87 11.25
C GLY A 76 -4.69 5.36 11.49
N GLU A 77 -4.97 4.10 11.18
CA GLU A 77 -6.28 3.47 11.40
C GLU A 77 -6.43 2.92 12.83
N ARG A 78 -7.59 2.39 13.14
CA ARG A 78 -7.87 1.81 14.45
C ARG A 78 -7.11 0.51 14.64
N THR A 79 -6.43 0.36 15.75
CA THR A 79 -5.68 -0.86 16.11
C THR A 79 -6.55 -2.12 16.05
N ARG A 80 -7.82 -2.01 16.47
CA ARG A 80 -8.78 -3.12 16.40
C ARG A 80 -9.01 -3.60 14.98
N GLU A 81 -9.23 -2.69 14.03
CA GLU A 81 -9.47 -3.04 12.62
C GLU A 81 -8.25 -3.73 12.01
N GLY A 82 -7.03 -3.28 12.35
CA GLY A 82 -5.80 -3.94 11.94
C GLY A 82 -5.64 -5.34 12.52
N ASN A 83 -6.04 -5.54 13.78
CA ASN A 83 -6.01 -6.85 14.42
C ASN A 83 -7.04 -7.81 13.82
N ASP A 84 -8.26 -7.32 13.57
CA ASP A 84 -9.32 -8.10 12.93
C ASP A 84 -8.87 -8.56 11.53
N LEU A 85 -8.29 -7.66 10.72
CA LEU A 85 -7.74 -7.97 9.40
C LEU A 85 -6.64 -9.04 9.46
N TYR A 86 -5.73 -8.95 10.43
CA TYR A 86 -4.68 -9.96 10.63
C TYR A 86 -5.26 -11.34 10.89
N HIS A 87 -6.26 -11.45 11.78
CA HIS A 87 -6.93 -12.72 12.09
C HIS A 87 -7.71 -13.27 10.89
N GLU A 88 -8.39 -12.43 10.13
CA GLU A 88 -9.08 -12.82 8.92
C GLU A 88 -8.11 -13.36 7.85
N MET A 89 -6.95 -12.74 7.67
CA MET A 89 -5.91 -13.22 6.76
C MET A 89 -5.29 -14.55 7.20
N MET A 90 -5.18 -14.79 8.50
CA MET A 90 -4.77 -16.12 9.00
C MET A 90 -5.84 -17.18 8.74
N THR A 91 -7.09 -16.85 8.99
CA THR A 91 -8.23 -17.78 8.79
C THR A 91 -8.40 -18.13 7.30
N SER A 92 -8.20 -17.17 6.41
CA SER A 92 -8.24 -17.40 4.94
C SER A 92 -7.01 -18.13 4.38
N GLY A 93 -5.96 -18.32 5.20
CA GLY A 93 -4.72 -19.00 4.80
C GLY A 93 -3.78 -18.17 3.92
N VAL A 94 -4.05 -16.87 3.77
CA VAL A 94 -3.16 -15.92 3.07
C VAL A 94 -1.88 -15.71 3.88
N ILE A 95 -2.01 -15.59 5.19
CA ILE A 95 -0.91 -15.57 6.14
C ILE A 95 -0.85 -16.94 6.83
N LYS A 96 0.31 -17.59 6.78
CA LYS A 96 0.56 -18.87 7.42
C LYS A 96 1.43 -18.68 8.65
N HIS A 97 1.04 -19.32 9.73
CA HIS A 97 1.74 -19.27 11.01
C HIS A 97 2.48 -20.58 11.34
N ASP A 98 2.38 -21.59 10.46
CA ASP A 98 2.93 -22.92 10.67
C ASP A 98 4.43 -22.95 10.33
N GLY A 99 5.27 -22.89 11.34
CA GLY A 99 6.72 -23.03 11.20
C GLY A 99 7.47 -21.69 11.29
N ALA A 100 8.51 -21.50 10.45
CA ALA A 100 9.28 -20.26 10.46
C ALA A 100 8.41 -19.07 10.04
N PRO A 101 8.52 -17.91 10.75
CA PRO A 101 7.76 -16.73 10.40
C PRO A 101 7.87 -16.35 8.92
N GLY A 102 6.72 -16.16 8.27
CA GLY A 102 6.65 -15.76 6.86
C GLY A 102 6.76 -16.88 5.82
N LYS A 103 7.07 -18.13 6.21
CA LYS A 103 7.18 -19.22 5.25
C LYS A 103 5.81 -19.59 4.67
N GLY A 104 5.66 -19.36 3.36
CA GLY A 104 4.43 -19.67 2.63
C GLY A 104 3.34 -18.60 2.76
N SER A 105 3.58 -17.51 3.47
CA SER A 105 2.69 -16.35 3.49
C SER A 105 2.79 -15.55 2.19
N LYS A 106 1.66 -15.03 1.72
CA LYS A 106 1.55 -14.24 0.50
C LYS A 106 1.24 -12.75 0.75
N ALA A 107 1.11 -12.36 2.00
CA ALA A 107 0.89 -10.97 2.39
C ALA A 107 1.85 -10.54 3.49
N ALA A 108 2.28 -9.28 3.42
CA ALA A 108 3.03 -8.59 4.46
C ALA A 108 2.18 -7.45 5.02
N LEU A 109 2.08 -7.35 6.34
CA LEU A 109 1.31 -6.32 7.04
C LEU A 109 2.27 -5.35 7.72
N VAL A 110 2.10 -4.06 7.45
CA VAL A 110 2.92 -2.99 8.03
C VAL A 110 1.99 -1.97 8.68
N TYR A 111 2.00 -1.90 9.99
CA TYR A 111 1.09 -1.06 10.75
C TYR A 111 1.78 0.11 11.43
N GLY A 112 1.19 1.29 11.31
CA GLY A 112 1.47 2.47 12.12
C GLY A 112 0.14 3.13 12.46
N GLN A 113 -0.55 2.60 13.46
CA GLN A 113 -1.93 2.91 13.78
C GLN A 113 -2.08 4.26 14.50
N MET A 114 -3.31 4.65 14.83
CA MET A 114 -3.61 5.97 15.37
C MET A 114 -3.00 6.28 16.74
N ASN A 115 -2.57 5.25 17.47
CA ASN A 115 -1.87 5.40 18.74
C ASN A 115 -0.39 5.78 18.58
N GLU A 116 0.16 5.67 17.36
CA GLU A 116 1.54 6.01 17.07
C GLU A 116 1.74 7.55 16.92
N PRO A 117 2.92 8.07 17.25
CA PRO A 117 3.22 9.48 17.02
C PRO A 117 3.19 9.83 15.53
N PRO A 118 2.96 11.13 15.19
CA PRO A 118 2.79 11.54 13.79
C PRO A 118 4.00 11.22 12.90
N GLY A 119 5.21 11.24 13.45
CA GLY A 119 6.43 10.85 12.72
C GLY A 119 6.41 9.40 12.27
N ALA A 120 5.93 8.48 13.10
CA ALA A 120 5.78 7.07 12.76
C ALA A 120 4.66 6.86 11.71
N ARG A 121 3.49 7.49 11.92
CA ARG A 121 2.37 7.42 10.96
C ARG A 121 2.75 7.97 9.57
N ALA A 122 3.59 9.00 9.51
CA ALA A 122 4.08 9.56 8.25
C ALA A 122 5.13 8.66 7.55
N ARG A 123 5.69 7.66 8.22
CA ARG A 123 6.74 6.79 7.65
C ARG A 123 6.27 5.37 7.36
N VAL A 124 5.18 4.93 7.94
CA VAL A 124 4.68 3.56 7.77
C VAL A 124 4.33 3.25 6.31
N ALA A 125 3.71 4.19 5.58
CA ALA A 125 3.39 4.02 4.18
C ALA A 125 4.66 3.85 3.32
N LEU A 126 5.71 4.64 3.60
CA LEU A 126 7.01 4.51 2.92
C LEU A 126 7.70 3.20 3.25
N THR A 127 7.57 2.71 4.48
CA THR A 127 8.10 1.41 4.89
C THR A 127 7.42 0.28 4.13
N ALA A 128 6.09 0.29 4.06
CA ALA A 128 5.33 -0.69 3.30
C ALA A 128 5.67 -0.65 1.81
N LEU A 129 5.79 0.55 1.24
CA LEU A 129 6.19 0.73 -0.15
C LEU A 129 7.60 0.17 -0.40
N THR A 130 8.55 0.35 0.52
CA THR A 130 9.90 -0.22 0.41
C THR A 130 9.88 -1.74 0.43
N VAL A 131 8.98 -2.36 1.20
CA VAL A 131 8.77 -3.82 1.17
C VAL A 131 8.19 -4.26 -0.18
N ALA A 132 7.22 -3.52 -0.73
CA ALA A 132 6.67 -3.80 -2.05
C ALA A 132 7.73 -3.66 -3.16
N GLU A 133 8.57 -2.63 -3.08
CA GLU A 133 9.69 -2.45 -4.01
C GLU A 133 10.69 -3.60 -3.97
N TYR A 134 10.98 -4.15 -2.80
CA TYR A 134 11.83 -5.33 -2.68
C TYR A 134 11.28 -6.52 -3.48
N PHE A 135 9.99 -6.79 -3.39
CA PHE A 135 9.35 -7.87 -4.15
C PHE A 135 9.34 -7.56 -5.65
N ARG A 136 9.11 -6.32 -6.07
CA ARG A 136 9.16 -5.91 -7.47
C ARG A 136 10.56 -6.00 -8.05
N ASP A 137 11.54 -5.38 -7.39
CA ASP A 137 12.86 -5.10 -7.97
C ASP A 137 13.84 -6.26 -7.80
N GLU A 138 13.79 -6.97 -6.66
CA GLU A 138 14.71 -8.07 -6.33
C GLU A 138 14.12 -9.45 -6.65
N GLN A 139 12.81 -9.61 -6.54
CA GLN A 139 12.15 -10.88 -6.81
C GLN A 139 11.38 -10.92 -8.14
N GLY A 140 11.29 -9.80 -8.84
CA GLY A 140 10.63 -9.72 -10.14
C GLY A 140 9.14 -10.07 -10.08
N GLN A 141 8.45 -9.70 -9.00
CA GLN A 141 7.06 -10.05 -8.75
C GLN A 141 6.11 -8.89 -9.03
N ASP A 142 4.87 -9.24 -9.40
CA ASP A 142 3.76 -8.30 -9.37
C ASP A 142 3.23 -8.20 -7.94
N VAL A 143 3.14 -6.98 -7.43
CA VAL A 143 2.79 -6.70 -6.05
C VAL A 143 1.55 -5.84 -5.98
N LEU A 144 0.61 -6.20 -5.11
CA LEU A 144 -0.48 -5.34 -4.68
C LEU A 144 -0.10 -4.62 -3.39
N LEU A 145 -0.13 -3.29 -3.44
CA LEU A 145 0.08 -2.44 -2.28
C LEU A 145 -1.24 -1.78 -1.87
N PHE A 146 -1.69 -2.06 -0.67
CA PHE A 146 -2.84 -1.38 -0.08
C PHE A 146 -2.39 -0.36 0.95
N VAL A 147 -2.91 0.85 0.85
CA VAL A 147 -2.65 1.92 1.84
C VAL A 147 -3.98 2.35 2.44
N ASP A 148 -4.25 1.93 3.65
CA ASP A 148 -5.46 2.29 4.39
C ASP A 148 -5.08 3.15 5.62
N ASN A 149 -5.20 4.48 5.54
CA ASN A 149 -5.58 5.18 4.33
C ASN A 149 -4.62 6.34 4.03
N VAL A 150 -4.59 6.76 2.80
CA VAL A 150 -3.72 7.85 2.32
C VAL A 150 -4.03 9.18 3.03
N PHE A 151 -5.29 9.44 3.40
CA PHE A 151 -5.66 10.65 4.14
C PHE A 151 -4.90 10.76 5.48
N ARG A 152 -4.72 9.65 6.19
CA ARG A 152 -3.97 9.63 7.45
C ARG A 152 -2.48 9.90 7.26
N PHE A 153 -1.92 9.50 6.12
CA PHE A 153 -0.56 9.88 5.74
C PHE A 153 -0.44 11.40 5.59
N THR A 154 -1.36 12.04 4.88
CA THR A 154 -1.36 13.51 4.73
C THR A 154 -1.60 14.22 6.05
N GLN A 155 -2.49 13.70 6.89
CA GLN A 155 -2.76 14.25 8.22
C GLN A 155 -1.52 14.19 9.11
N ALA A 156 -0.81 13.08 9.15
CA ALA A 156 0.43 12.95 9.90
C ALA A 156 1.51 13.93 9.40
N GLY A 157 1.60 14.12 8.09
CA GLY A 157 2.47 15.13 7.49
C GLY A 157 2.13 16.55 7.91
N ALA A 158 0.85 16.89 7.99
CA ALA A 158 0.38 18.19 8.47
C ALA A 158 0.72 18.41 9.96
N GLU A 159 0.54 17.39 10.80
CA GLU A 159 0.91 17.44 12.22
C GLU A 159 2.42 17.65 12.41
N VAL A 160 3.26 16.92 11.68
CA VAL A 160 4.73 17.11 11.71
C VAL A 160 5.11 18.51 11.25
N SER A 161 4.50 19.00 10.17
CA SER A 161 4.75 20.35 9.65
C SER A 161 4.41 21.44 10.66
N ALA A 162 3.29 21.28 11.38
CA ALA A 162 2.88 22.19 12.44
C ALA A 162 3.88 22.18 13.61
N LEU A 163 4.35 21.00 14.03
CA LEU A 163 5.37 20.87 15.07
C LEU A 163 6.71 21.54 14.68
N LEU A 164 7.02 21.59 13.39
CA LEU A 164 8.21 22.28 12.86
C LEU A 164 7.99 23.79 12.68
N GLY A 165 6.84 24.31 13.04
CA GLY A 165 6.51 25.74 12.94
C GLY A 165 6.34 26.24 11.50
N ARG A 166 6.06 25.36 10.54
CA ARG A 166 5.81 25.76 9.16
C ARG A 166 4.41 26.38 9.02
N ILE A 167 4.31 27.42 8.22
CA ILE A 167 3.04 28.08 7.95
C ILE A 167 2.17 27.15 7.10
N PRO A 168 0.96 26.79 7.56
CA PRO A 168 0.06 25.91 6.78
C PRO A 168 -0.50 26.64 5.56
N SER A 169 -0.95 25.87 4.56
CA SER A 169 -1.72 26.40 3.45
C SER A 169 -3.08 26.97 3.91
N ALA A 170 -3.79 27.65 3.02
CA ALA A 170 -5.09 28.25 3.32
C ALA A 170 -6.14 27.24 3.84
N VAL A 171 -6.01 25.97 3.50
CA VAL A 171 -6.89 24.88 3.95
C VAL A 171 -6.31 24.04 5.11
N GLY A 172 -5.19 24.46 5.69
CA GLY A 172 -4.60 23.84 6.87
C GLY A 172 -3.62 22.69 6.61
N TYR A 173 -3.36 22.32 5.36
CA TYR A 173 -2.37 21.30 5.02
C TYR A 173 -0.94 21.85 4.99
N GLN A 174 0.04 20.95 5.08
CA GLN A 174 1.45 21.30 4.94
C GLN A 174 1.75 21.89 3.56
N PRO A 175 2.71 22.84 3.46
CA PRO A 175 3.10 23.43 2.18
C PRO A 175 3.79 22.42 1.24
N THR A 176 4.30 21.31 1.78
CA THR A 176 4.97 20.22 1.05
C THR A 176 4.04 19.10 0.62
N LEU A 177 2.72 19.24 0.75
CA LEU A 177 1.75 18.18 0.48
C LEU A 177 1.93 17.55 -0.90
N ALA A 178 2.02 18.36 -1.94
CA ALA A 178 2.17 17.87 -3.31
C ALA A 178 3.47 17.09 -3.51
N THR A 179 4.56 17.55 -2.91
CA THR A 179 5.87 16.88 -2.98
C THR A 179 5.87 15.57 -2.20
N ASP A 180 5.30 15.57 -0.99
CA ASP A 180 5.22 14.38 -0.15
C ASP A 180 4.38 13.28 -0.80
N MET A 181 3.22 13.64 -1.35
CA MET A 181 2.33 12.72 -2.05
C MET A 181 2.91 12.27 -3.39
N GLY A 182 3.50 13.20 -4.15
CA GLY A 182 4.17 12.90 -5.42
C GLY A 182 5.31 11.90 -5.21
N GLY A 183 6.15 12.13 -4.20
CA GLY A 183 7.26 11.22 -3.87
C GLY A 183 6.79 9.80 -3.51
N LEU A 184 5.66 9.67 -2.83
CA LEU A 184 5.04 8.37 -2.55
C LEU A 184 4.49 7.73 -3.83
N GLN A 185 3.71 8.48 -4.59
CA GLN A 185 2.96 7.96 -5.74
C GLN A 185 3.83 7.61 -6.93
N GLU A 186 4.89 8.37 -7.21
CA GLU A 186 5.79 8.12 -8.34
C GLU A 186 6.61 6.83 -8.19
N ARG A 187 6.79 6.35 -6.97
CA ARG A 187 7.44 5.05 -6.69
C ARG A 187 6.53 3.86 -7.01
N ILE A 188 5.20 4.09 -7.06
CA ILE A 188 4.19 3.08 -7.37
C ILE A 188 4.03 3.05 -8.89
N THR A 189 4.74 2.12 -9.54
CA THR A 189 4.77 2.03 -11.01
C THR A 189 5.20 0.63 -11.45
N THR A 190 5.04 0.36 -12.74
CA THR A 190 5.56 -0.82 -13.41
C THR A 190 6.97 -0.56 -13.92
N THR A 191 7.88 -1.47 -13.63
CA THR A 191 9.24 -1.47 -14.16
C THR A 191 9.44 -2.67 -15.08
N SER A 192 10.58 -2.75 -15.74
CA SER A 192 10.96 -3.92 -16.55
C SER A 192 11.08 -5.22 -15.75
N LYS A 193 11.13 -5.15 -14.42
CA LYS A 193 11.29 -6.30 -13.52
C LYS A 193 9.96 -6.80 -12.95
N GLY A 194 9.00 -5.92 -12.73
CA GLY A 194 7.72 -6.24 -12.11
C GLY A 194 6.87 -5.01 -11.91
N SER A 195 5.71 -5.16 -11.27
CA SER A 195 4.76 -4.06 -11.07
C SER A 195 4.37 -3.89 -9.60
N ILE A 196 4.06 -2.64 -9.22
CA ILE A 196 3.33 -2.33 -7.99
C ILE A 196 2.02 -1.68 -8.40
N THR A 197 0.90 -2.33 -8.07
CA THR A 197 -0.46 -1.79 -8.24
C THR A 197 -1.00 -1.43 -6.86
N SER A 198 -1.56 -0.22 -6.68
CA SER A 198 -1.96 0.28 -5.37
C SER A 198 -3.40 0.78 -5.36
#